data_816feeb4203643d9cfc7f25769bd5a88
#
_entry.id   816feeb4203643d9cfc7f25769bd5a88
#
_cell.length_a   1.000
_cell.length_b   1.000
_cell.length_c   1.000
_cell.angle_alpha   90.00
_cell.angle_beta   90.00
_cell.angle_gamma   90.00
#
_symmetry.space_group_name_H-M   'P 1'
#
loop_
_entity.id
_entity.type
_entity.pdbx_description
1 polymer ?
#
loop_
_entity_poly.entity_id
_entity_poly.type
_entity_poly.pdbx_seq_one_letter_code
_entity_poly.pdbx_strand_id
1 'polypeptide(L)'
;MGVLRQDKRSYILVGILLSTFMAAIEGTVVGPAGPAIISSFGSVSLMSWIFTAYLLTMAVTTPIFGKISDLYGRKPVFLYGSLIFLVGSLLCGLSQNMTQLIIFRAIQGIGAGAVIPVTFTIVGDIYNLEERGKIQGMISSVWGISSLIGPLLGGYFVDYLSWHWIFVFNVPFGLLSIWLIFRYFKEERNAREVSIDYGGAALFTVGMTALLFALAVGGGESYSWNSPFMLGLMIGSVVLLAAFLVVENRVKEPMLPLHLFKIRDITVSTIANILVSALIIGLTTYLPLWIQGVRGGNATLSGLTLAPMSIGWLIGSIISGRLIVKSGSRKTALIGVVLLIIGAVGLAFMHKDTALGVLLVFTFIYGVGFGYISTLFQIIAQSSVGYEVRGASTALNSFIRTFGQTVGVAVFGLWVNAGIAGRLAAEPDAAGITSDDINKLLSPHGMAELPEGSGSLLSGILEGSLNSLFVVMAVMAVICMLIVAAFRNAPPEPEAGEEQPSGH
;
A
#
# COMPACT_ATOMS: atom_id res chain seq x y z
N MET A 1 12.77 14.00 32.38
CA MET A 1 11.57 13.33 31.82
C MET A 1 10.65 12.93 32.97
N GLY A 2 9.53 13.64 33.13
CA GLY A 2 8.52 13.27 34.15
C GLY A 2 7.89 11.92 33.77
N VAL A 3 8.06 10.93 34.63
CA VAL A 3 7.50 9.57 34.47
C VAL A 3 5.98 9.70 34.36
N LEU A 4 5.44 9.61 33.14
CA LEU A 4 3.99 9.49 32.96
C LEU A 4 3.50 8.25 33.76
N ARG A 5 2.45 8.41 34.57
CA ARG A 5 1.84 7.29 35.30
C ARG A 5 1.53 6.18 34.30
N GLN A 6 1.80 4.94 34.67
CA GLN A 6 1.66 3.74 33.82
C GLN A 6 0.28 3.66 33.15
N ASP A 7 -0.78 4.08 33.83
CA ASP A 7 -2.15 4.15 33.29
C ASP A 7 -2.27 5.10 32.08
N LYS A 8 -1.58 6.26 32.10
CA LYS A 8 -1.65 7.22 30.98
C LYS A 8 -0.94 6.71 29.73
N ARG A 9 0.19 6.00 29.89
CA ARG A 9 0.91 5.35 28.77
C ARG A 9 0.05 4.31 28.08
N SER A 10 -0.74 3.53 28.83
CA SER A 10 -1.64 2.53 28.28
C SER A 10 -2.75 3.14 27.46
N TYR A 11 -3.37 4.25 27.91
CA TYR A 11 -4.40 4.95 27.12
C TYR A 11 -3.84 5.57 25.82
N ILE A 12 -2.62 6.12 25.86
CA ILE A 12 -1.95 6.62 24.66
C ILE A 12 -1.67 5.47 23.69
N LEU A 13 -1.18 4.33 24.20
CA LEU A 13 -0.93 3.15 23.38
C LEU A 13 -2.22 2.64 22.71
N VAL A 14 -3.33 2.57 23.42
CA VAL A 14 -4.62 2.19 22.83
C VAL A 14 -5.01 3.19 21.72
N GLY A 15 -4.84 4.50 21.93
CA GLY A 15 -5.09 5.51 20.89
C GLY A 15 -4.22 5.29 19.64
N ILE A 16 -2.94 4.98 19.81
CA ILE A 16 -2.00 4.65 18.74
C ILE A 16 -2.41 3.38 18.01
N LEU A 17 -2.78 2.31 18.73
CA LEU A 17 -3.21 1.04 18.13
C LEU A 17 -4.51 1.20 17.34
N LEU A 18 -5.46 2.02 17.82
CA LEU A 18 -6.70 2.33 17.11
C LEU A 18 -6.45 3.11 15.82
N SER A 19 -5.57 4.12 15.83
CA SER A 19 -5.21 4.85 14.62
C SER A 19 -4.45 3.98 13.62
N THR A 20 -3.59 3.09 14.12
CA THR A 20 -2.90 2.10 13.28
C THR A 20 -3.89 1.11 12.67
N PHE A 21 -4.86 0.63 13.44
CA PHE A 21 -5.92 -0.26 12.96
C PHE A 21 -6.73 0.41 11.84
N MET A 22 -7.17 1.65 12.06
CA MET A 22 -7.90 2.44 11.08
C MET A 22 -7.12 2.59 9.76
N ALA A 23 -5.83 2.97 9.83
CA ALA A 23 -4.99 3.13 8.65
C ALA A 23 -4.69 1.79 7.95
N ALA A 24 -4.53 0.71 8.71
CA ALA A 24 -4.21 -0.61 8.18
C ALA A 24 -5.42 -1.28 7.52
N ILE A 25 -6.61 -1.19 8.13
CA ILE A 25 -7.83 -1.77 7.57
C ILE A 25 -8.25 -1.06 6.29
N GLU A 26 -8.04 0.26 6.20
CA GLU A 26 -8.32 1.06 5.01
C GLU A 26 -7.58 0.55 3.78
N GLY A 27 -6.34 0.10 3.94
CA GLY A 27 -5.53 -0.48 2.87
C GLY A 27 -6.04 -1.81 2.32
N THR A 28 -6.95 -2.49 3.01
CA THR A 28 -7.37 -3.86 2.70
C THR A 28 -8.87 -4.04 2.50
N VAL A 29 -9.70 -3.23 3.14
CA VAL A 29 -11.16 -3.33 3.10
C VAL A 29 -11.75 -2.90 1.75
N VAL A 30 -11.07 -2.00 1.04
CA VAL A 30 -11.55 -1.43 -0.22
C VAL A 30 -11.48 -2.42 -1.39
N GLY A 31 -10.53 -3.39 -1.35
CA GLY A 31 -10.34 -4.34 -2.44
C GLY A 31 -11.62 -5.10 -2.83
N PRO A 32 -12.26 -5.83 -1.91
CA PRO A 32 -13.51 -6.54 -2.19
C PRO A 32 -14.68 -5.62 -2.58
N ALA A 33 -14.64 -4.34 -2.17
CA ALA A 33 -15.67 -3.37 -2.50
C ALA A 33 -15.50 -2.73 -3.88
N GLY A 34 -14.30 -2.81 -4.49
CA GLY A 34 -14.01 -2.20 -5.78
C GLY A 34 -15.05 -2.48 -6.85
N PRO A 35 -15.40 -3.77 -7.15
CA PRO A 35 -16.42 -4.11 -8.13
C PRO A 35 -17.80 -3.51 -7.83
N ALA A 36 -18.23 -3.50 -6.56
CA ALA A 36 -19.51 -2.91 -6.17
C ALA A 36 -19.54 -1.39 -6.35
N ILE A 37 -18.44 -0.70 -6.08
CA ILE A 37 -18.28 0.73 -6.33
C ILE A 37 -18.36 1.02 -7.83
N ILE A 38 -17.68 0.20 -8.67
CA ILE A 38 -17.73 0.29 -10.11
C ILE A 38 -19.17 0.09 -10.61
N SER A 39 -19.84 -0.94 -10.12
CA SER A 39 -21.25 -1.22 -10.46
C SER A 39 -22.18 -0.04 -10.13
N SER A 40 -21.91 0.66 -9.01
CA SER A 40 -22.74 1.81 -8.58
C SER A 40 -22.53 3.06 -9.40
N PHE A 41 -21.30 3.32 -9.86
CA PHE A 41 -20.92 4.58 -10.51
C PHE A 41 -20.61 4.45 -11.99
N GLY A 42 -20.47 3.22 -12.52
CA GLY A 42 -20.01 2.94 -13.88
C GLY A 42 -18.59 3.50 -14.10
N SER A 43 -17.61 2.79 -14.42
CA SER A 43 -16.25 3.25 -14.78
C SER A 43 -15.17 2.29 -14.28
N VAL A 44 -15.09 1.10 -14.88
CA VAL A 44 -13.96 0.15 -14.65
C VAL A 44 -12.62 0.84 -14.89
N SER A 45 -12.55 1.73 -15.88
CA SER A 45 -11.35 2.49 -16.23
C SER A 45 -10.81 3.34 -15.08
N LEU A 46 -11.68 3.80 -14.17
CA LEU A 46 -11.31 4.61 -13.01
C LEU A 46 -11.08 3.79 -11.72
N MET A 47 -11.22 2.46 -11.76
CA MET A 47 -11.07 1.61 -10.58
C MET A 47 -9.73 1.82 -9.87
N SER A 48 -8.64 1.88 -10.62
CA SER A 48 -7.30 2.09 -10.08
C SER A 48 -7.17 3.41 -9.33
N TRP A 49 -7.94 4.44 -9.72
CA TRP A 49 -7.92 5.75 -9.09
C TRP A 49 -8.44 5.75 -7.65
N ILE A 50 -9.34 4.83 -7.29
CA ILE A 50 -9.81 4.67 -5.91
C ILE A 50 -8.64 4.40 -4.97
N PHE A 51 -7.65 3.64 -5.43
CA PHE A 51 -6.43 3.31 -4.68
C PHE A 51 -5.34 4.36 -4.91
N THR A 52 -5.11 4.73 -6.17
CA THR A 52 -4.03 5.65 -6.57
C THR A 52 -4.16 7.00 -5.89
N ALA A 53 -5.34 7.60 -5.85
CA ALA A 53 -5.55 8.92 -5.23
C ALA A 53 -5.19 8.93 -3.74
N TYR A 54 -5.60 7.90 -3.00
CA TYR A 54 -5.27 7.72 -1.59
C TYR A 54 -3.77 7.49 -1.37
N LEU A 55 -3.19 6.52 -2.07
CA LEU A 55 -1.78 6.16 -1.93
C LEU A 55 -0.84 7.28 -2.37
N LEU A 56 -1.19 7.99 -3.45
CA LEU A 56 -0.44 9.14 -3.94
C LEU A 56 -0.34 10.23 -2.89
N THR A 57 -1.50 10.70 -2.40
CA THR A 57 -1.51 11.79 -1.42
C THR A 57 -0.88 11.37 -0.10
N MET A 58 -1.06 10.11 0.32
CA MET A 58 -0.38 9.54 1.48
C MET A 58 1.14 9.52 1.29
N ALA A 59 1.65 9.03 0.15
CA ALA A 59 3.08 8.96 -0.13
C ALA A 59 3.73 10.33 -0.13
N VAL A 60 3.10 11.32 -0.78
CA VAL A 60 3.59 12.70 -0.88
C VAL A 60 3.60 13.39 0.49
N THR A 61 2.57 13.21 1.29
CA THR A 61 2.39 13.94 2.54
C THR A 61 3.13 13.31 3.72
N THR A 62 3.43 12.01 3.67
CA THR A 62 4.13 11.30 4.75
C THR A 62 5.45 11.95 5.18
N PRO A 63 6.42 12.25 4.29
CA PRO A 63 7.66 12.92 4.70
C PRO A 63 7.43 14.37 5.15
N ILE A 64 6.46 15.05 4.56
CA ILE A 64 6.12 16.44 4.92
C ILE A 64 5.58 16.50 6.36
N PHE A 65 4.60 15.67 6.69
CA PHE A 65 4.03 15.64 8.04
C PHE A 65 5.00 15.07 9.08
N GLY A 66 5.93 14.20 8.68
CA GLY A 66 7.05 13.81 9.54
C GLY A 66 7.82 15.03 10.03
N LYS A 67 8.29 15.89 9.10
CA LYS A 67 8.99 17.13 9.43
C LYS A 67 8.12 18.16 10.15
N ILE A 68 6.88 18.35 9.74
CA ILE A 68 5.93 19.25 10.41
C ILE A 68 5.73 18.81 11.87
N SER A 69 5.70 17.50 12.15
CA SER A 69 5.55 16.99 13.51
C SER A 69 6.77 17.30 14.40
N ASP A 70 7.95 17.37 13.82
CA ASP A 70 9.16 17.76 14.54
C ASP A 70 9.18 19.24 14.93
N LEU A 71 8.56 20.12 14.12
CA LEU A 71 8.50 21.57 14.35
C LEU A 71 7.34 21.97 15.26
N TYR A 72 6.14 21.55 14.92
CA TYR A 72 4.91 21.99 15.57
C TYR A 72 4.47 21.07 16.71
N GLY A 73 5.14 19.93 16.85
CA GLY A 73 4.82 18.89 17.84
C GLY A 73 4.01 17.73 17.25
N ARG A 74 4.16 16.57 17.88
CA ARG A 74 3.51 15.33 17.45
C ARG A 74 2.01 15.36 17.67
N LYS A 75 1.58 15.90 18.81
CA LYS A 75 0.17 15.93 19.22
C LYS A 75 -0.72 16.69 18.23
N PRO A 76 -0.46 17.97 17.88
CA PRO A 76 -1.31 18.70 16.95
C PRO A 76 -1.34 18.04 15.57
N VAL A 77 -0.17 17.60 15.07
CA VAL A 77 -0.11 16.96 13.74
C VAL A 77 -0.89 15.65 13.70
N PHE A 78 -0.79 14.83 14.75
CA PHE A 78 -1.61 13.62 14.88
C PHE A 78 -3.11 13.93 14.89
N LEU A 79 -3.54 14.91 15.69
CA LEU A 79 -4.95 15.26 15.81
C LEU A 79 -5.54 15.81 14.52
N TYR A 80 -4.85 16.76 13.87
CA TYR A 80 -5.28 17.30 12.57
C TYR A 80 -5.24 16.26 11.47
N GLY A 81 -4.19 15.44 11.41
CA GLY A 81 -4.07 14.34 10.46
C GLY A 81 -5.20 13.32 10.60
N SER A 82 -5.49 12.90 11.84
CA SER A 82 -6.60 11.99 12.12
C SER A 82 -7.97 12.61 11.78
N LEU A 83 -8.15 13.91 12.04
CA LEU A 83 -9.38 14.62 11.67
C LEU A 83 -9.55 14.68 10.14
N ILE A 84 -8.49 15.05 9.40
CA ILE A 84 -8.51 15.07 7.93
C ILE A 84 -8.83 13.67 7.39
N PHE A 85 -8.23 12.62 7.96
CA PHE A 85 -8.52 11.23 7.58
C PHE A 85 -10.01 10.89 7.78
N LEU A 86 -10.57 11.20 8.95
CA LEU A 86 -11.98 10.91 9.27
C LEU A 86 -12.95 11.69 8.40
N VAL A 87 -12.67 12.98 8.16
CA VAL A 87 -13.48 13.80 7.26
C VAL A 87 -13.43 13.22 5.84
N GLY A 88 -12.23 12.87 5.35
CA GLY A 88 -12.08 12.21 4.05
C GLY A 88 -12.83 10.88 4.00
N SER A 89 -12.77 10.07 5.06
CA SER A 89 -13.47 8.79 5.17
C SER A 89 -14.99 8.97 5.13
N LEU A 90 -15.55 9.91 5.90
CA LEU A 90 -16.96 10.23 5.86
C LEU A 90 -17.42 10.72 4.49
N LEU A 91 -16.64 11.61 3.86
CA LEU A 91 -16.93 12.11 2.51
C LEU A 91 -16.90 10.97 1.48
N CYS A 92 -15.96 10.01 1.58
CA CYS A 92 -15.96 8.81 0.75
C CYS A 92 -17.26 8.01 0.91
N GLY A 93 -17.72 7.82 2.16
CA GLY A 93 -18.99 7.16 2.44
C GLY A 93 -20.24 7.95 1.98
N LEU A 94 -20.11 9.22 1.65
CA LEU A 94 -21.20 10.07 1.16
C LEU A 94 -21.10 10.39 -0.33
N SER A 95 -20.11 9.81 -1.04
CA SER A 95 -19.88 10.09 -2.45
C SER A 95 -21.02 9.59 -3.34
N GLN A 96 -21.38 10.40 -4.34
CA GLN A 96 -22.49 10.14 -5.27
C GLN A 96 -22.02 9.80 -6.69
N ASN A 97 -20.73 9.94 -6.96
CA ASN A 97 -20.11 9.59 -8.23
C ASN A 97 -18.61 9.28 -8.03
N MET A 98 -18.01 8.65 -9.04
CA MET A 98 -16.62 8.20 -9.01
C MET A 98 -15.63 9.37 -8.81
N THR A 99 -15.85 10.52 -9.42
CA THR A 99 -14.98 11.69 -9.31
C THR A 99 -14.95 12.23 -7.87
N GLN A 100 -16.11 12.32 -7.21
CA GLN A 100 -16.19 12.71 -5.81
C GLN A 100 -15.45 11.72 -4.93
N LEU A 101 -15.66 10.42 -5.14
CA LEU A 101 -14.97 9.39 -4.38
C LEU A 101 -13.45 9.52 -4.52
N ILE A 102 -12.91 9.70 -5.73
CA ILE A 102 -11.48 9.88 -5.98
C ILE A 102 -10.93 11.12 -5.25
N ILE A 103 -11.64 12.26 -5.32
CA ILE A 103 -11.23 13.49 -4.62
C ILE A 103 -11.23 13.27 -3.09
N PHE A 104 -12.26 12.63 -2.56
CA PHE A 104 -12.36 12.35 -1.14
C PHE A 104 -11.33 11.34 -0.66
N ARG A 105 -10.98 10.37 -1.50
CA ARG A 105 -9.85 9.46 -1.28
C ARG A 105 -8.51 10.20 -1.20
N ALA A 106 -8.31 11.23 -2.03
CA ALA A 106 -7.12 12.07 -1.94
C ALA A 106 -7.06 12.83 -0.61
N ILE A 107 -8.17 13.39 -0.15
CA ILE A 107 -8.26 14.05 1.17
C ILE A 107 -7.95 13.06 2.30
N GLN A 108 -8.53 11.86 2.25
CA GLN A 108 -8.29 10.80 3.23
C GLN A 108 -6.82 10.38 3.26
N GLY A 109 -6.18 10.27 2.09
CA GLY A 109 -4.76 9.95 1.96
C GLY A 109 -3.83 10.99 2.58
N ILE A 110 -4.17 12.30 2.48
CA ILE A 110 -3.43 13.36 3.17
C ILE A 110 -3.44 13.11 4.69
N GLY A 111 -4.59 12.76 5.26
CA GLY A 111 -4.71 12.44 6.68
C GLY A 111 -3.89 11.21 7.09
N ALA A 112 -3.93 10.15 6.29
CA ALA A 112 -3.14 8.94 6.51
C ALA A 112 -1.63 9.21 6.51
N GLY A 113 -1.16 10.08 5.59
CA GLY A 113 0.23 10.51 5.49
C GLY A 113 0.73 11.25 6.74
N ALA A 114 -0.17 11.86 7.50
CA ALA A 114 0.16 12.47 8.80
C ALA A 114 0.13 11.44 9.94
N VAL A 115 -0.91 10.61 10.02
CA VAL A 115 -1.14 9.69 11.14
C VAL A 115 -0.05 8.62 11.25
N ILE A 116 0.32 7.99 10.13
CA ILE A 116 1.23 6.83 10.15
C ILE A 116 2.63 7.20 10.70
N PRO A 117 3.37 8.19 10.16
CA PRO A 117 4.71 8.51 10.66
C PRO A 117 4.66 9.04 12.09
N VAL A 118 3.67 9.88 12.42
CA VAL A 118 3.57 10.48 13.76
C VAL A 118 3.26 9.43 14.84
N THR A 119 2.53 8.37 14.49
CA THR A 119 2.33 7.23 15.39
C THR A 119 3.65 6.62 15.84
N PHE A 120 4.59 6.38 14.91
CA PHE A 120 5.90 5.82 15.23
C PHE A 120 6.77 6.79 16.05
N THR A 121 6.69 8.10 15.76
CA THR A 121 7.43 9.12 16.54
C THR A 121 6.89 9.25 17.96
N ILE A 122 5.58 9.24 18.18
CA ILE A 122 4.98 9.24 19.54
C ILE A 122 5.46 8.02 20.34
N VAL A 123 5.50 6.83 19.75
CA VAL A 123 6.07 5.64 20.41
C VAL A 123 7.53 5.87 20.79
N GLY A 124 8.31 6.46 19.89
CA GLY A 124 9.70 6.81 20.14
C GLY A 124 9.90 7.80 21.29
N ASP A 125 8.96 8.71 21.53
CA ASP A 125 9.05 9.74 22.56
C ASP A 125 8.61 9.21 23.95
N ILE A 126 7.67 8.24 24.00
CA ILE A 126 7.07 7.79 25.26
C ILE A 126 7.75 6.56 25.84
N TYR A 127 8.26 5.67 24.98
CA TYR A 127 8.79 4.37 25.39
C TYR A 127 10.31 4.31 25.27
N ASN A 128 10.97 3.66 26.25
CA ASN A 128 12.41 3.40 26.20
C ASN A 128 12.72 2.33 25.11
N LEU A 129 14.01 2.12 24.83
CA LEU A 129 14.46 1.25 23.75
C LEU A 129 13.96 -0.21 23.89
N GLU A 130 13.96 -0.75 25.11
CA GLU A 130 13.53 -2.12 25.39
C GLU A 130 12.00 -2.27 25.21
N GLU A 131 11.23 -1.28 25.68
CA GLU A 131 9.78 -1.27 25.55
C GLU A 131 9.34 -1.12 24.07
N ARG A 132 10.09 -0.34 23.25
CA ARG A 132 9.77 -0.11 21.83
C ARG A 132 9.64 -1.39 21.03
N GLY A 133 10.51 -2.38 21.29
CA GLY A 133 10.43 -3.68 20.59
C GLY A 133 9.09 -4.38 20.83
N LYS A 134 8.59 -4.37 22.06
CA LYS A 134 7.29 -4.94 22.41
C LYS A 134 6.13 -4.15 21.75
N ILE A 135 6.19 -2.84 21.80
CA ILE A 135 5.16 -1.96 21.19
C ILE A 135 5.14 -2.11 19.67
N GLN A 136 6.32 -2.18 19.04
CA GLN A 136 6.43 -2.45 17.60
C GLN A 136 5.80 -3.79 17.22
N GLY A 137 5.99 -4.82 18.06
CA GLY A 137 5.31 -6.11 17.89
C GLY A 137 3.78 -5.99 17.97
N MET A 138 3.24 -5.16 18.87
CA MET A 138 1.80 -4.91 18.97
C MET A 138 1.28 -4.16 17.72
N ILE A 139 1.99 -3.14 17.24
CA ILE A 139 1.64 -2.42 16.00
C ILE A 139 1.65 -3.38 14.81
N SER A 140 2.67 -4.23 14.70
CA SER A 140 2.73 -5.24 13.63
C SER A 140 1.58 -6.25 13.71
N SER A 141 1.17 -6.63 14.92
CA SER A 141 0.01 -7.51 15.13
C SER A 141 -1.30 -6.84 14.67
N VAL A 142 -1.46 -5.53 14.92
CA VAL A 142 -2.63 -4.77 14.42
C VAL A 142 -2.64 -4.77 12.89
N TRP A 143 -1.50 -4.57 12.22
CA TRP A 143 -1.41 -4.69 10.75
C TRP A 143 -1.79 -6.09 10.27
N GLY A 144 -1.29 -7.14 10.93
CA GLY A 144 -1.62 -8.53 10.61
C GLY A 144 -3.12 -8.84 10.78
N ILE A 145 -3.70 -8.41 11.90
CA ILE A 145 -5.14 -8.57 12.16
C ILE A 145 -5.99 -7.79 11.14
N SER A 146 -5.62 -6.53 10.86
CA SER A 146 -6.32 -5.70 9.88
C SER A 146 -6.27 -6.29 8.47
N SER A 147 -5.14 -6.88 8.08
CA SER A 147 -4.99 -7.51 6.77
C SER A 147 -5.86 -8.76 6.60
N LEU A 148 -6.16 -9.46 7.70
CA LEU A 148 -7.06 -10.62 7.72
C LEU A 148 -8.52 -10.19 7.75
N ILE A 149 -8.86 -9.28 8.67
CA ILE A 149 -10.25 -8.86 8.92
C ILE A 149 -10.75 -7.91 7.82
N GLY A 150 -9.89 -7.05 7.27
CA GLY A 150 -10.27 -6.03 6.29
C GLY A 150 -11.00 -6.59 5.07
N PRO A 151 -10.46 -7.55 4.32
CA PRO A 151 -11.14 -8.12 3.17
C PRO A 151 -12.45 -8.83 3.53
N LEU A 152 -12.52 -9.48 4.70
CA LEU A 152 -13.75 -10.13 5.19
C LEU A 152 -14.82 -9.11 5.53
N LEU A 153 -14.47 -8.04 6.26
CA LEU A 153 -15.41 -6.94 6.56
C LEU A 153 -15.83 -6.20 5.30
N GLY A 154 -14.90 -5.97 4.36
CA GLY A 154 -15.20 -5.33 3.09
C GLY A 154 -16.24 -6.11 2.30
N GLY A 155 -16.04 -7.42 2.17
CA GLY A 155 -17.00 -8.31 1.53
C GLY A 155 -18.36 -8.32 2.25
N TYR A 156 -18.36 -8.48 3.57
CA TYR A 156 -19.58 -8.48 4.38
C TYR A 156 -20.38 -7.18 4.25
N PHE A 157 -19.72 -6.02 4.36
CA PHE A 157 -20.42 -4.74 4.22
C PHE A 157 -21.04 -4.56 2.83
N VAL A 158 -20.33 -4.98 1.78
CA VAL A 158 -20.83 -4.89 0.40
C VAL A 158 -22.08 -5.77 0.19
N ASP A 159 -22.03 -7.01 0.65
CA ASP A 159 -23.09 -7.97 0.36
C ASP A 159 -24.34 -7.79 1.23
N TYR A 160 -24.18 -7.37 2.50
CA TYR A 160 -25.28 -7.33 3.48
C TYR A 160 -25.75 -5.92 3.86
N LEU A 161 -24.94 -4.89 3.60
CA LEU A 161 -25.27 -3.50 3.93
C LEU A 161 -25.12 -2.61 2.70
N SER A 162 -23.95 -1.99 2.55
CA SER A 162 -23.57 -1.17 1.40
C SER A 162 -22.06 -0.93 1.45
N TRP A 163 -21.40 -0.79 0.30
CA TRP A 163 -19.99 -0.44 0.22
C TRP A 163 -19.63 0.87 0.95
N HIS A 164 -20.56 1.80 1.12
CA HIS A 164 -20.35 3.06 1.86
C HIS A 164 -19.87 2.82 3.29
N TRP A 165 -20.32 1.72 3.92
CA TRP A 165 -19.96 1.38 5.30
C TRP A 165 -18.50 1.05 5.51
N ILE A 166 -17.75 0.65 4.46
CA ILE A 166 -16.31 0.40 4.57
C ILE A 166 -15.55 1.67 5.00
N PHE A 167 -16.06 2.84 4.62
CA PHE A 167 -15.48 4.14 4.98
C PHE A 167 -16.01 4.64 6.32
N VAL A 168 -17.32 4.56 6.55
CA VAL A 168 -17.97 5.03 7.79
C VAL A 168 -17.49 4.24 9.02
N PHE A 169 -17.14 2.97 8.82
CA PHE A 169 -16.62 2.08 9.87
C PHE A 169 -15.37 2.64 10.59
N ASN A 170 -14.55 3.44 9.93
CA ASN A 170 -13.37 4.06 10.52
C ASN A 170 -13.69 5.11 11.59
N VAL A 171 -14.88 5.72 11.54
CA VAL A 171 -15.23 6.90 12.34
C VAL A 171 -15.18 6.65 13.85
N PRO A 172 -15.83 5.60 14.40
CA PRO A 172 -15.80 5.37 15.84
C PRO A 172 -14.38 5.12 16.38
N PHE A 173 -13.55 4.39 15.64
CA PHE A 173 -12.17 4.10 16.02
C PHE A 173 -11.30 5.36 16.00
N GLY A 174 -11.44 6.18 14.95
CA GLY A 174 -10.70 7.41 14.82
C GLY A 174 -11.09 8.46 15.85
N LEU A 175 -12.39 8.64 16.13
CA LEU A 175 -12.85 9.55 17.18
C LEU A 175 -12.34 9.13 18.56
N LEU A 176 -12.37 7.84 18.87
CA LEU A 176 -11.82 7.31 20.13
C LEU A 176 -10.31 7.52 20.19
N SER A 177 -9.57 7.27 19.11
CA SER A 177 -8.13 7.54 19.04
C SER A 177 -7.81 9.01 19.28
N ILE A 178 -8.51 9.92 18.58
CA ILE A 178 -8.36 11.39 18.75
C ILE A 178 -8.61 11.76 20.21
N TRP A 179 -9.69 11.29 20.81
CA TRP A 179 -10.04 11.58 22.19
C TRP A 179 -8.97 11.11 23.18
N LEU A 180 -8.47 9.87 23.02
CA LEU A 180 -7.42 9.32 23.88
C LEU A 180 -6.13 10.13 23.79
N ILE A 181 -5.65 10.43 22.59
CA ILE A 181 -4.43 11.22 22.39
C ILE A 181 -4.63 12.67 22.88
N PHE A 182 -5.75 13.28 22.57
CA PHE A 182 -6.06 14.64 23.05
C PHE A 182 -6.05 14.72 24.57
N ARG A 183 -6.66 13.76 25.27
CA ARG A 183 -6.85 13.76 26.71
C ARG A 183 -5.61 13.36 27.50
N TYR A 184 -4.85 12.38 27.01
CA TYR A 184 -3.80 11.74 27.80
C TYR A 184 -2.40 12.07 27.32
N PHE A 185 -2.17 12.36 26.04
CA PHE A 185 -0.86 12.71 25.52
C PHE A 185 -0.52 14.16 25.83
N LYS A 186 0.46 14.34 26.73
CA LYS A 186 1.07 15.64 27.02
C LYS A 186 2.45 15.65 26.40
N GLU A 187 2.66 16.55 25.46
CA GLU A 187 3.92 16.74 24.77
C GLU A 187 4.74 17.81 25.50
N GLU A 188 5.99 17.48 25.85
CA GLU A 188 6.98 18.46 26.29
C GLU A 188 7.71 18.97 25.04
N ARG A 189 7.49 20.22 24.68
CA ARG A 189 8.11 20.85 23.52
C ARG A 189 9.60 21.05 23.79
N ASN A 190 10.46 20.22 23.23
CA ASN A 190 11.83 20.58 22.99
C ASN A 190 11.92 21.29 21.64
N ALA A 191 12.05 22.62 21.67
CA ALA A 191 12.23 23.41 20.46
C ALA A 191 13.59 23.05 19.83
N ARG A 192 13.60 22.09 18.93
CA ARG A 192 14.70 21.90 17.98
C ARG A 192 14.48 22.85 16.81
N GLU A 193 15.50 23.61 16.45
CA GLU A 193 15.49 24.37 15.20
C GLU A 193 15.64 23.37 14.03
N VAL A 194 14.52 22.84 13.56
CA VAL A 194 14.47 21.98 12.37
C VAL A 194 14.08 22.86 11.19
N SER A 195 14.84 22.86 10.12
CA SER A 195 14.47 23.57 8.89
C SER A 195 13.64 22.68 7.99
N ILE A 196 12.51 23.20 7.47
CA ILE A 196 11.72 22.49 6.45
C ILE A 196 12.27 22.86 5.07
N ASP A 197 12.58 21.86 4.27
CA ASP A 197 12.83 22.05 2.85
C ASP A 197 11.50 22.17 2.09
N TYR A 198 10.92 23.39 2.11
CA TYR A 198 9.70 23.69 1.34
C TYR A 198 9.91 23.55 -0.16
N GLY A 199 11.14 23.84 -0.65
CA GLY A 199 11.48 23.72 -2.06
C GLY A 199 11.48 22.26 -2.54
N GLY A 200 12.18 21.40 -1.82
CA GLY A 200 12.19 19.96 -2.09
C GLY A 200 10.82 19.35 -1.94
N ALA A 201 10.05 19.71 -0.89
CA ALA A 201 8.69 19.23 -0.70
C ALA A 201 7.77 19.61 -1.88
N ALA A 202 7.84 20.84 -2.37
CA ALA A 202 7.07 21.31 -3.52
C ALA A 202 7.47 20.58 -4.81
N LEU A 203 8.76 20.47 -5.09
CA LEU A 203 9.29 19.77 -6.28
C LEU A 203 8.88 18.30 -6.27
N PHE A 204 9.00 17.63 -5.13
CA PHE A 204 8.58 16.25 -4.96
C PHE A 204 7.08 16.08 -5.16
N THR A 205 6.27 16.93 -4.51
CA THR A 205 4.80 16.87 -4.60
C THR A 205 4.33 17.03 -6.03
N VAL A 206 4.77 18.11 -6.70
CA VAL A 206 4.33 18.41 -8.07
C VAL A 206 4.87 17.36 -9.05
N GLY A 207 6.16 17.02 -8.95
CA GLY A 207 6.78 16.03 -9.84
C GLY A 207 6.16 14.64 -9.69
N MET A 208 5.93 14.18 -8.47
CA MET A 208 5.32 12.87 -8.20
C MET A 208 3.85 12.84 -8.61
N THR A 209 3.08 13.90 -8.32
CA THR A 209 1.69 14.01 -8.74
C THR A 209 1.58 14.00 -10.26
N ALA A 210 2.43 14.76 -10.95
CA ALA A 210 2.46 14.80 -12.41
C ALA A 210 2.80 13.41 -13.01
N LEU A 211 3.81 12.72 -12.45
CA LEU A 211 4.20 11.38 -12.91
C LEU A 211 3.05 10.38 -12.75
N LEU A 212 2.47 10.31 -11.56
CA LEU A 212 1.44 9.32 -11.26
C LEU A 212 0.12 9.64 -11.97
N PHE A 213 -0.19 10.93 -12.15
CA PHE A 213 -1.31 11.34 -13.01
C PHE A 213 -1.08 10.91 -14.45
N ALA A 214 0.12 11.14 -15.01
CA ALA A 214 0.45 10.69 -16.36
C ALA A 214 0.29 9.17 -16.53
N LEU A 215 0.78 8.39 -15.55
CA LEU A 215 0.65 6.93 -15.58
C LEU A 215 -0.81 6.46 -15.47
N ALA A 216 -1.65 7.19 -14.76
CA ALA A 216 -3.03 6.78 -14.51
C ALA A 216 -3.99 7.15 -15.66
N VAL A 217 -3.73 8.24 -16.42
CA VAL A 217 -4.62 8.69 -17.53
C VAL A 217 -4.02 8.45 -18.91
N GLY A 218 -2.71 8.22 -19.01
CA GLY A 218 -2.00 8.04 -20.27
C GLY A 218 -2.46 6.79 -21.03
N GLY A 219 -2.57 6.90 -22.36
CA GLY A 219 -2.99 5.79 -23.21
C GLY A 219 -4.50 5.52 -23.24
N GLY A 220 -5.31 6.28 -22.48
CA GLY A 220 -6.76 6.26 -22.57
C GLY A 220 -7.30 7.06 -23.74
N GLU A 221 -8.62 6.99 -23.96
CA GLU A 221 -9.32 7.70 -25.06
C GLU A 221 -9.06 9.20 -25.07
N SER A 222 -8.95 9.84 -23.89
CA SER A 222 -8.79 11.29 -23.77
C SER A 222 -7.33 11.77 -23.91
N TYR A 223 -6.33 10.91 -23.60
CA TYR A 223 -4.93 11.32 -23.53
C TYR A 223 -4.00 10.26 -24.13
N SER A 224 -3.71 10.39 -25.43
CA SER A 224 -2.68 9.56 -26.08
C SER A 224 -1.30 9.84 -25.48
N TRP A 225 -0.47 8.80 -25.33
CA TRP A 225 0.92 8.91 -24.86
C TRP A 225 1.76 9.91 -25.66
N ASN A 226 1.47 10.04 -26.96
CA ASN A 226 2.19 10.92 -27.87
C ASN A 226 1.60 12.35 -27.90
N SER A 227 0.57 12.65 -27.11
CA SER A 227 0.01 14.00 -27.05
C SER A 227 1.02 14.98 -26.44
N PRO A 228 1.10 16.22 -26.91
CA PRO A 228 2.02 17.23 -26.35
C PRO A 228 1.80 17.46 -24.85
N PHE A 229 0.55 17.35 -24.39
CA PHE A 229 0.21 17.46 -22.97
C PHE A 229 0.83 16.31 -22.15
N MET A 230 0.71 15.07 -22.62
CA MET A 230 1.22 13.91 -21.90
C MET A 230 2.76 13.86 -21.90
N LEU A 231 3.38 14.18 -23.04
CA LEU A 231 4.83 14.31 -23.13
C LEU A 231 5.36 15.43 -22.23
N GLY A 232 4.70 16.59 -22.22
CA GLY A 232 5.04 17.70 -21.33
C GLY A 232 4.92 17.31 -19.85
N LEU A 233 3.87 16.58 -19.49
CA LEU A 233 3.66 16.10 -18.12
C LEU A 233 4.73 15.09 -17.69
N MET A 234 5.08 14.13 -18.56
CA MET A 234 6.13 13.13 -18.27
C MET A 234 7.52 13.77 -18.19
N ILE A 235 7.89 14.60 -19.17
CA ILE A 235 9.18 15.30 -19.14
C ILE A 235 9.25 16.25 -17.95
N GLY A 236 8.18 17.03 -17.71
CA GLY A 236 8.09 17.93 -16.56
C GLY A 236 8.23 17.18 -15.23
N SER A 237 7.58 16.03 -15.07
CA SER A 237 7.72 15.22 -13.86
C SER A 237 9.15 14.73 -13.65
N VAL A 238 9.82 14.24 -14.71
CA VAL A 238 11.22 13.80 -14.63
C VAL A 238 12.14 14.96 -14.26
N VAL A 239 11.96 16.13 -14.88
CA VAL A 239 12.74 17.34 -14.59
C VAL A 239 12.55 17.79 -13.13
N LEU A 240 11.30 17.83 -12.66
CA LEU A 240 10.99 18.22 -11.28
C LEU A 240 11.56 17.24 -10.26
N LEU A 241 11.46 15.93 -10.52
CA LEU A 241 12.04 14.91 -9.65
C LEU A 241 13.58 14.92 -9.69
N ALA A 242 14.19 15.19 -10.84
CA ALA A 242 15.63 15.39 -10.93
C ALA A 242 16.08 16.65 -10.16
N ALA A 243 15.33 17.75 -10.29
CA ALA A 243 15.59 18.97 -9.51
C ALA A 243 15.43 18.71 -8.01
N PHE A 244 14.41 17.95 -7.59
CA PHE A 244 14.23 17.50 -6.22
C PHE A 244 15.49 16.77 -5.69
N LEU A 245 16.02 15.79 -6.44
CA LEU A 245 17.21 15.05 -6.03
C LEU A 245 18.45 15.97 -5.91
N VAL A 246 18.57 16.99 -6.76
CA VAL A 246 19.67 17.98 -6.66
C VAL A 246 19.51 18.84 -5.42
N VAL A 247 18.30 19.30 -5.10
CA VAL A 247 18.01 20.08 -3.90
C VAL A 247 18.29 19.23 -2.65
N GLU A 248 17.78 18.00 -2.61
CA GLU A 248 17.92 17.05 -1.51
C GLU A 248 19.39 16.75 -1.16
N ASN A 249 20.28 16.73 -2.15
CA ASN A 249 21.72 16.58 -1.93
C ASN A 249 22.40 17.81 -1.31
N ARG A 250 21.76 18.98 -1.32
CA ARG A 250 22.33 20.25 -0.85
C ARG A 250 21.77 20.72 0.49
N VAL A 251 20.61 20.22 0.86
CA VAL A 251 19.92 20.61 2.09
C VAL A 251 20.56 19.91 3.30
N LYS A 252 20.69 20.64 4.41
CA LYS A 252 21.27 20.09 5.65
C LYS A 252 20.43 18.98 6.28
N GLU A 253 19.12 19.07 6.14
CA GLU A 253 18.18 18.11 6.70
C GLU A 253 17.25 17.58 5.58
N PRO A 254 17.73 16.60 4.78
CA PRO A 254 16.98 16.07 3.66
C PRO A 254 15.71 15.32 4.12
N MET A 255 14.67 15.33 3.28
CA MET A 255 13.46 14.51 3.47
C MET A 255 13.76 13.03 3.19
N LEU A 256 14.58 12.77 2.17
CA LEU A 256 15.07 11.45 1.81
C LEU A 256 16.58 11.38 2.00
N PRO A 257 17.09 10.60 2.96
CA PRO A 257 18.52 10.53 3.24
C PRO A 257 19.27 9.76 2.14
N LEU A 258 19.58 10.44 1.02
CA LEU A 258 20.18 9.85 -0.18
C LEU A 258 21.51 9.13 0.06
N HIS A 259 22.23 9.50 1.14
CA HIS A 259 23.47 8.82 1.54
C HIS A 259 23.25 7.33 1.89
N LEU A 260 22.03 6.93 2.30
CA LEU A 260 21.69 5.55 2.60
C LEU A 260 21.77 4.64 1.35
N PHE A 261 21.57 5.19 0.16
CA PHE A 261 21.70 4.44 -1.08
C PHE A 261 23.16 4.03 -1.42
N LYS A 262 24.15 4.55 -0.68
CA LYS A 262 25.52 4.03 -0.77
C LYS A 262 25.67 2.67 -0.10
N ILE A 263 24.74 2.28 0.77
CA ILE A 263 24.73 0.98 1.43
C ILE A 263 24.04 -0.01 0.48
N ARG A 264 24.80 -0.99 -0.03
CA ARG A 264 24.33 -1.95 -1.05
C ARG A 264 23.03 -2.65 -0.66
N ASP A 265 22.92 -3.14 0.58
CA ASP A 265 21.76 -3.90 1.00
C ASP A 265 20.51 -3.01 1.12
N ILE A 266 20.65 -1.74 1.48
CA ILE A 266 19.56 -0.76 1.43
C ILE A 266 19.15 -0.48 -0.01
N THR A 267 20.07 -0.31 -0.93
CA THR A 267 19.75 -0.06 -2.34
C THR A 267 19.03 -1.25 -2.96
N VAL A 268 19.55 -2.47 -2.75
CA VAL A 268 18.91 -3.70 -3.24
C VAL A 268 17.52 -3.87 -2.65
N SER A 269 17.36 -3.68 -1.32
CA SER A 269 16.06 -3.78 -0.67
C SER A 269 15.08 -2.71 -1.16
N THR A 270 15.55 -1.48 -1.40
CA THR A 270 14.71 -0.39 -1.92
C THR A 270 14.15 -0.69 -3.31
N ILE A 271 15.01 -1.12 -4.25
CA ILE A 271 14.57 -1.44 -5.61
C ILE A 271 13.62 -2.66 -5.60
N ALA A 272 13.96 -3.69 -4.83
CA ALA A 272 13.10 -4.87 -4.70
C ALA A 272 11.77 -4.54 -4.01
N ASN A 273 11.76 -3.63 -3.02
CA ASN A 273 10.56 -3.24 -2.28
C ASN A 273 9.55 -2.50 -3.18
N ILE A 274 10.00 -1.73 -4.16
CA ILE A 274 9.10 -1.12 -5.16
C ILE A 274 8.31 -2.22 -5.88
N LEU A 275 8.98 -3.24 -6.41
CA LEU A 275 8.33 -4.34 -7.13
C LEU A 275 7.42 -5.15 -6.23
N VAL A 276 7.89 -5.57 -5.06
CA VAL A 276 7.11 -6.38 -4.11
C VAL A 276 5.87 -5.63 -3.63
N SER A 277 5.99 -4.33 -3.42
CA SER A 277 4.86 -3.47 -3.02
C SER A 277 3.85 -3.28 -4.14
N ALA A 278 4.30 -3.20 -5.39
CA ALA A 278 3.42 -3.24 -6.55
C ALA A 278 2.67 -4.58 -6.65
N LEU A 279 3.37 -5.69 -6.43
CA LEU A 279 2.78 -7.03 -6.49
C LEU A 279 1.64 -7.21 -5.48
N ILE A 280 1.80 -6.76 -4.24
CA ILE A 280 0.76 -6.91 -3.21
C ILE A 280 -0.47 -6.07 -3.53
N ILE A 281 -0.31 -4.81 -3.95
CA ILE A 281 -1.44 -3.96 -4.30
C ILE A 281 -2.16 -4.47 -5.56
N GLY A 282 -1.42 -5.01 -6.53
CA GLY A 282 -1.98 -5.65 -7.72
C GLY A 282 -2.92 -6.80 -7.35
N LEU A 283 -2.46 -7.71 -6.48
CA LEU A 283 -3.29 -8.82 -6.05
C LEU A 283 -4.53 -8.36 -5.28
N THR A 284 -4.36 -7.49 -4.28
CA THR A 284 -5.48 -7.04 -3.44
C THR A 284 -6.53 -6.22 -4.19
N THR A 285 -6.12 -5.55 -5.28
CA THR A 285 -7.02 -4.75 -6.12
C THR A 285 -7.72 -5.61 -7.17
N TYR A 286 -7.00 -6.47 -7.89
CA TYR A 286 -7.51 -7.12 -9.10
C TYR A 286 -8.02 -8.54 -8.90
N LEU A 287 -7.64 -9.24 -7.82
CA LEU A 287 -8.23 -10.54 -7.50
C LEU A 287 -9.73 -10.45 -7.15
N PRO A 288 -10.21 -9.46 -6.37
CA PRO A 288 -11.64 -9.25 -6.18
C PRO A 288 -12.40 -9.01 -7.49
N LEU A 289 -11.83 -8.25 -8.41
CA LEU A 289 -12.41 -8.02 -9.74
C LEU A 289 -12.52 -9.33 -10.54
N TRP A 290 -11.49 -10.18 -10.49
CA TRP A 290 -11.51 -11.49 -11.13
C TRP A 290 -12.59 -12.41 -10.53
N ILE A 291 -12.70 -12.47 -9.18
CA ILE A 291 -13.70 -13.30 -8.49
C ILE A 291 -15.13 -12.87 -8.86
N GLN A 292 -15.39 -11.56 -8.87
CA GLN A 292 -16.75 -11.06 -9.12
C GLN A 292 -17.09 -11.02 -10.61
N GLY A 293 -16.17 -10.55 -11.47
CA GLY A 293 -16.44 -10.36 -12.89
C GLY A 293 -16.23 -11.61 -13.75
N VAL A 294 -15.31 -12.51 -13.38
CA VAL A 294 -15.01 -13.72 -14.17
C VAL A 294 -15.74 -14.94 -13.61
N ARG A 295 -15.66 -15.13 -12.29
CA ARG A 295 -16.25 -16.30 -11.62
C ARG A 295 -17.71 -16.11 -11.23
N GLY A 296 -18.24 -14.87 -11.28
CA GLY A 296 -19.59 -14.56 -10.83
C GLY A 296 -19.76 -14.68 -9.30
N GLY A 297 -18.67 -14.59 -8.54
CA GLY A 297 -18.70 -14.61 -7.08
C GLY A 297 -19.18 -13.28 -6.50
N ASN A 298 -19.47 -13.26 -5.20
CA ASN A 298 -19.82 -12.05 -4.49
C ASN A 298 -18.60 -11.40 -3.77
N ALA A 299 -18.80 -10.25 -3.16
CA ALA A 299 -17.75 -9.53 -2.45
C ALA A 299 -17.25 -10.30 -1.22
N THR A 300 -18.11 -11.02 -0.50
CA THR A 300 -17.71 -11.89 0.62
C THR A 300 -16.76 -12.99 0.14
N LEU A 301 -17.05 -13.64 -0.99
CA LEU A 301 -16.16 -14.65 -1.57
C LEU A 301 -14.80 -14.04 -1.94
N SER A 302 -14.78 -12.82 -2.47
CA SER A 302 -13.55 -12.08 -2.76
C SER A 302 -12.72 -11.84 -1.49
N GLY A 303 -13.37 -11.43 -0.40
CA GLY A 303 -12.72 -11.28 0.91
C GLY A 303 -12.15 -12.60 1.44
N LEU A 304 -12.93 -13.69 1.34
CA LEU A 304 -12.50 -15.03 1.73
C LEU A 304 -11.31 -15.54 0.92
N THR A 305 -11.19 -15.17 -0.35
CA THR A 305 -10.04 -15.54 -1.19
C THR A 305 -8.77 -14.77 -0.86
N LEU A 306 -8.87 -13.58 -0.27
CA LEU A 306 -7.74 -12.80 0.22
C LEU A 306 -7.31 -13.18 1.65
N ALA A 307 -8.19 -13.76 2.45
CA ALA A 307 -7.89 -14.14 3.84
C ALA A 307 -6.68 -15.08 3.99
N PRO A 308 -6.51 -16.15 3.17
CA PRO A 308 -5.33 -17.01 3.24
C PRO A 308 -4.02 -16.27 2.97
N MET A 309 -4.03 -15.26 2.10
CA MET A 309 -2.87 -14.40 1.86
C MET A 309 -2.43 -13.70 3.15
N SER A 310 -3.36 -13.17 3.93
CA SER A 310 -3.07 -12.47 5.19
C SER A 310 -2.50 -13.43 6.25
N ILE A 311 -3.05 -14.65 6.33
CA ILE A 311 -2.53 -15.70 7.21
C ILE A 311 -1.12 -16.09 6.76
N GLY A 312 -0.92 -16.30 5.46
CA GLY A 312 0.38 -16.58 4.87
C GLY A 312 1.41 -15.49 5.16
N TRP A 313 1.01 -14.21 5.02
CA TRP A 313 1.86 -13.07 5.37
C TRP A 313 2.34 -13.12 6.82
N LEU A 314 1.45 -13.37 7.79
CA LEU A 314 1.81 -13.47 9.18
C LEU A 314 2.82 -14.60 9.43
N ILE A 315 2.54 -15.80 8.89
CA ILE A 315 3.42 -16.97 9.02
C ILE A 315 4.78 -16.69 8.37
N GLY A 316 4.79 -16.16 7.15
CA GLY A 316 6.00 -15.81 6.42
C GLY A 316 6.88 -14.79 7.15
N SER A 317 6.25 -13.79 7.77
CA SER A 317 6.94 -12.76 8.57
C SER A 317 7.65 -13.35 9.77
N ILE A 318 6.98 -14.26 10.52
CA ILE A 318 7.56 -14.92 11.70
C ILE A 318 8.75 -15.80 11.30
N ILE A 319 8.61 -16.58 10.23
CA ILE A 319 9.67 -17.47 9.76
C ILE A 319 10.85 -16.66 9.22
N SER A 320 10.61 -15.61 8.45
CA SER A 320 11.64 -14.72 7.90
C SER A 320 12.49 -14.10 9.00
N GLY A 321 11.87 -13.57 10.07
CA GLY A 321 12.58 -12.97 11.18
C GLY A 321 13.55 -13.92 11.88
N ARG A 322 13.21 -15.24 11.94
CA ARG A 322 14.09 -16.27 12.49
C ARG A 322 15.15 -16.73 11.49
N LEU A 323 14.81 -16.80 10.23
CA LEU A 323 15.67 -17.36 9.18
C LEU A 323 16.80 -16.40 8.79
N ILE A 324 16.56 -15.09 8.81
CA ILE A 324 17.56 -14.08 8.46
C ILE A 324 18.81 -14.18 9.35
N VAL A 325 18.62 -14.45 10.64
CA VAL A 325 19.73 -14.61 11.60
C VAL A 325 20.56 -15.87 11.31
N LYS A 326 19.89 -16.96 10.87
CA LYS A 326 20.55 -18.26 10.62
C LYS A 326 21.15 -18.37 9.22
N SER A 327 20.48 -17.83 8.22
CA SER A 327 20.80 -18.11 6.80
C SER A 327 21.21 -16.87 6.02
N GLY A 328 21.18 -15.68 6.64
CA GLY A 328 21.51 -14.41 6.01
C GLY A 328 20.42 -13.85 5.10
N SER A 329 20.59 -12.61 4.68
CA SER A 329 19.60 -11.84 3.92
C SER A 329 19.33 -12.44 2.53
N ARG A 330 20.36 -12.88 1.82
CA ARG A 330 20.24 -13.39 0.43
C ARG A 330 19.38 -14.65 0.34
N LYS A 331 19.64 -15.65 1.18
CA LYS A 331 18.87 -16.92 1.17
C LYS A 331 17.43 -16.69 1.58
N THR A 332 17.22 -15.87 2.61
CA THR A 332 15.88 -15.52 3.08
C THR A 332 15.09 -14.79 1.99
N ALA A 333 15.72 -13.83 1.30
CA ALA A 333 15.10 -13.12 0.19
C ALA A 333 14.70 -14.06 -0.96
N LEU A 334 15.62 -14.93 -1.40
CA LEU A 334 15.37 -15.87 -2.51
C LEU A 334 14.19 -16.81 -2.21
N ILE A 335 14.12 -17.35 -0.98
CA ILE A 335 12.97 -18.19 -0.58
C ILE A 335 11.66 -17.40 -0.69
N GLY A 336 11.61 -16.19 -0.15
CA GLY A 336 10.41 -15.37 -0.19
C GLY A 336 9.97 -15.03 -1.63
N VAL A 337 10.92 -14.67 -2.51
CA VAL A 337 10.60 -14.35 -3.91
C VAL A 337 10.19 -15.60 -4.70
N VAL A 338 10.80 -16.75 -4.46
CA VAL A 338 10.35 -18.02 -5.09
C VAL A 338 8.90 -18.33 -4.73
N LEU A 339 8.50 -18.13 -3.47
CA LEU A 339 7.11 -18.30 -3.05
C LEU A 339 6.18 -17.29 -3.74
N LEU A 340 6.62 -16.02 -3.90
CA LEU A 340 5.86 -15.02 -4.67
C LEU A 340 5.69 -15.45 -6.14
N ILE A 341 6.75 -15.98 -6.77
CA ILE A 341 6.68 -16.49 -8.15
C ILE A 341 5.69 -17.65 -8.26
N ILE A 342 5.78 -18.64 -7.36
CA ILE A 342 4.85 -19.79 -7.36
C ILE A 342 3.40 -19.31 -7.23
N GLY A 343 3.13 -18.40 -6.29
CA GLY A 343 1.81 -17.82 -6.11
C GLY A 343 1.32 -17.05 -7.35
N ALA A 344 2.15 -16.16 -7.89
CA ALA A 344 1.81 -15.36 -9.06
C ALA A 344 1.59 -16.20 -10.33
N VAL A 345 2.45 -17.19 -10.57
CA VAL A 345 2.31 -18.14 -11.69
C VAL A 345 1.01 -18.96 -11.53
N GLY A 346 0.74 -19.47 -10.31
CA GLY A 346 -0.51 -20.19 -10.06
C GLY A 346 -1.75 -19.34 -10.35
N LEU A 347 -1.73 -18.06 -9.97
CA LEU A 347 -2.81 -17.11 -10.27
C LEU A 347 -2.93 -16.82 -11.79
N ALA A 348 -1.83 -16.75 -12.51
CA ALA A 348 -1.80 -16.47 -13.96
C ALA A 348 -2.45 -17.57 -14.81
N PHE A 349 -2.41 -18.80 -14.34
CA PHE A 349 -3.01 -19.97 -15.03
C PHE A 349 -4.40 -20.33 -14.51
N MET A 350 -5.04 -19.50 -13.71
CA MET A 350 -6.39 -19.75 -13.24
C MET A 350 -7.44 -19.48 -14.31
N HIS A 351 -8.47 -20.31 -14.31
CA HIS A 351 -9.66 -20.20 -15.15
C HIS A 351 -10.91 -20.14 -14.27
N LYS A 352 -12.02 -19.68 -14.84
CA LYS A 352 -13.32 -19.57 -14.13
C LYS A 352 -13.71 -20.86 -13.41
N ASP A 353 -13.38 -22.03 -13.98
CA ASP A 353 -13.74 -23.35 -13.47
C ASP A 353 -12.70 -23.92 -12.48
N THR A 354 -11.60 -23.20 -12.22
CA THR A 354 -10.56 -23.64 -11.27
C THR A 354 -11.19 -23.82 -9.88
N ALA A 355 -10.93 -24.95 -9.23
CA ALA A 355 -11.46 -25.21 -7.88
C ALA A 355 -11.03 -24.11 -6.90
N LEU A 356 -11.97 -23.64 -6.06
CA LEU A 356 -11.71 -22.56 -5.10
C LEU A 356 -10.52 -22.88 -4.17
N GLY A 357 -10.38 -24.16 -3.77
CA GLY A 357 -9.26 -24.59 -2.92
C GLY A 357 -7.89 -24.32 -3.53
N VAL A 358 -7.76 -24.47 -4.86
CA VAL A 358 -6.51 -24.17 -5.59
C VAL A 358 -6.17 -22.67 -5.50
N LEU A 359 -7.18 -21.82 -5.68
CA LEU A 359 -7.06 -20.37 -5.53
C LEU A 359 -6.58 -19.99 -4.11
N LEU A 360 -7.20 -20.57 -3.08
CA LEU A 360 -6.84 -20.33 -1.68
C LEU A 360 -5.39 -20.74 -1.37
N VAL A 361 -4.93 -21.86 -1.97
CA VAL A 361 -3.54 -22.33 -1.83
C VAL A 361 -2.56 -21.34 -2.46
N PHE A 362 -2.82 -20.88 -3.69
CA PHE A 362 -1.90 -19.94 -4.35
C PHE A 362 -1.89 -18.56 -3.67
N THR A 363 -3.02 -18.05 -3.20
CA THR A 363 -3.08 -16.80 -2.42
C THR A 363 -2.35 -16.95 -1.08
N PHE A 364 -2.44 -18.10 -0.40
CA PHE A 364 -1.70 -18.39 0.80
C PHE A 364 -0.18 -18.40 0.55
N ILE A 365 0.29 -19.14 -0.48
CA ILE A 365 1.72 -19.20 -0.84
C ILE A 365 2.25 -17.82 -1.18
N TYR A 366 1.48 -17.02 -1.93
CA TYR A 366 1.82 -15.65 -2.27
C TYR A 366 1.96 -14.79 -1.01
N GLY A 367 1.03 -14.94 -0.06
CA GLY A 367 1.07 -14.26 1.24
C GLY A 367 2.31 -14.63 2.05
N VAL A 368 2.67 -15.91 2.11
CA VAL A 368 3.91 -16.36 2.79
C VAL A 368 5.13 -15.69 2.16
N GLY A 369 5.25 -15.69 0.83
CA GLY A 369 6.33 -15.03 0.11
C GLY A 369 6.41 -13.53 0.42
N PHE A 370 5.27 -12.83 0.41
CA PHE A 370 5.19 -11.41 0.76
C PHE A 370 5.64 -11.17 2.21
N GLY A 371 5.21 -12.00 3.15
CA GLY A 371 5.60 -11.91 4.55
C GLY A 371 7.11 -12.07 4.76
N TYR A 372 7.72 -13.01 4.03
CA TYR A 372 9.17 -13.19 4.05
C TYR A 372 9.92 -11.92 3.64
N ILE A 373 9.55 -11.36 2.50
CA ILE A 373 10.27 -10.25 1.88
C ILE A 373 10.02 -8.94 2.61
N SER A 374 8.79 -8.63 2.98
CA SER A 374 8.46 -7.38 3.65
C SER A 374 9.14 -7.26 5.03
N THR A 375 9.20 -8.37 5.77
CA THR A 375 9.91 -8.43 7.05
C THR A 375 11.42 -8.30 6.87
N LEU A 376 11.97 -8.97 5.87
CA LEU A 376 13.39 -8.88 5.53
C LEU A 376 13.79 -7.42 5.23
N PHE A 377 13.04 -6.71 4.39
CA PHE A 377 13.34 -5.32 4.03
C PHE A 377 13.26 -4.40 5.25
N GLN A 378 12.30 -4.63 6.14
CA GLN A 378 12.19 -3.89 7.39
C GLN A 378 13.40 -4.12 8.31
N ILE A 379 13.87 -5.36 8.42
CA ILE A 379 15.05 -5.69 9.23
C ILE A 379 16.31 -5.07 8.59
N ILE A 380 16.49 -5.18 7.27
CA ILE A 380 17.63 -4.57 6.57
C ILE A 380 17.64 -3.05 6.79
N ALA A 381 16.50 -2.38 6.66
CA ALA A 381 16.40 -0.93 6.88
C ALA A 381 16.82 -0.52 8.30
N GLN A 382 16.63 -1.40 9.29
CA GLN A 382 16.96 -1.13 10.69
C GLN A 382 18.37 -1.56 11.08
N SER A 383 18.87 -2.68 10.54
CA SER A 383 20.14 -3.28 10.95
C SER A 383 21.34 -2.85 10.11
N SER A 384 21.11 -2.30 8.91
CA SER A 384 22.22 -1.86 8.02
C SER A 384 22.75 -0.47 8.35
N VAL A 385 22.21 0.19 9.37
CA VAL A 385 22.56 1.58 9.76
C VAL A 385 22.73 1.72 11.26
N GLY A 386 23.57 2.66 11.66
CA GLY A 386 23.72 3.03 13.07
C GLY A 386 22.43 3.59 13.67
N TYR A 387 22.36 3.60 14.99
CA TYR A 387 21.19 4.02 15.76
C TYR A 387 20.64 5.40 15.36
N GLU A 388 21.51 6.37 15.11
CA GLU A 388 21.14 7.76 14.81
C GLU A 388 20.30 7.92 13.54
N VAL A 389 20.55 7.09 12.52
CA VAL A 389 19.87 7.18 11.22
C VAL A 389 18.85 6.04 10.99
N ARG A 390 18.63 5.17 11.98
CA ARG A 390 17.71 4.03 11.90
C ARG A 390 16.28 4.47 11.65
N GLY A 391 15.83 5.55 12.30
CA GLY A 391 14.51 6.14 12.08
C GLY A 391 14.32 6.60 10.64
N ALA A 392 15.30 7.34 10.09
CA ALA A 392 15.27 7.81 8.72
C ALA A 392 15.28 6.67 7.70
N SER A 393 16.06 5.60 7.93
CA SER A 393 16.08 4.41 7.08
C SER A 393 14.76 3.65 7.11
N THR A 394 14.13 3.53 8.28
CA THR A 394 12.80 2.90 8.42
C THR A 394 11.72 3.72 7.72
N ALA A 395 11.78 5.05 7.83
CA ALA A 395 10.86 5.94 7.13
C ALA A 395 11.03 5.85 5.61
N LEU A 396 12.27 5.79 5.12
CA LEU A 396 12.58 5.56 3.70
C LEU A 396 11.96 4.24 3.22
N ASN A 397 12.14 3.14 3.96
CA ASN A 397 11.55 1.84 3.60
C ASN A 397 10.02 1.90 3.52
N SER A 398 9.37 2.58 4.45
CA SER A 398 7.91 2.78 4.46
C SER A 398 7.44 3.65 3.30
N PHE A 399 8.15 4.74 3.00
CA PHE A 399 7.91 5.60 1.85
C PHE A 399 8.00 4.81 0.54
N ILE A 400 9.09 4.06 0.33
CA ILE A 400 9.33 3.25 -0.85
C ILE A 400 8.24 2.19 -1.05
N ARG A 401 7.76 1.58 0.05
CA ARG A 401 6.62 0.66 0.01
C ARG A 401 5.36 1.34 -0.53
N THR A 402 5.01 2.50 0.01
CA THR A 402 3.82 3.25 -0.44
C THR A 402 3.98 3.74 -1.88
N PHE A 403 5.17 4.22 -2.24
CA PHE A 403 5.51 4.60 -3.61
C PHE A 403 5.34 3.43 -4.59
N GLY A 404 5.90 2.25 -4.26
CA GLY A 404 5.77 1.05 -5.08
C GLY A 404 4.32 0.61 -5.24
N GLN A 405 3.50 0.69 -4.19
CA GLN A 405 2.06 0.43 -4.27
C GLN A 405 1.37 1.43 -5.21
N THR A 406 1.67 2.71 -5.10
CA THR A 406 1.05 3.77 -5.90
C THR A 406 1.37 3.62 -7.39
N VAL A 407 2.66 3.43 -7.72
CA VAL A 407 3.09 3.17 -9.10
C VAL A 407 2.50 1.86 -9.60
N GLY A 408 2.52 0.82 -8.77
CA GLY A 408 1.99 -0.50 -9.13
C GLY A 408 0.53 -0.46 -9.52
N VAL A 409 -0.34 0.13 -8.70
CA VAL A 409 -1.77 0.18 -9.01
C VAL A 409 -2.08 1.02 -10.24
N ALA A 410 -1.34 2.12 -10.47
CA ALA A 410 -1.51 2.95 -11.66
C ALA A 410 -1.09 2.20 -12.94
N VAL A 411 0.08 1.56 -12.93
CA VAL A 411 0.58 0.77 -14.07
C VAL A 411 -0.31 -0.44 -14.36
N PHE A 412 -0.76 -1.14 -13.32
CA PHE A 412 -1.65 -2.29 -13.48
C PHE A 412 -3.04 -1.89 -13.99
N GLY A 413 -3.56 -0.73 -13.53
CA GLY A 413 -4.80 -0.16 -14.06
C GLY A 413 -4.71 0.10 -15.56
N LEU A 414 -3.62 0.70 -15.97
CA LEU A 414 -3.32 0.96 -17.37
C LEU A 414 -3.25 -0.33 -18.20
N TRP A 415 -2.53 -1.35 -17.66
CA TRP A 415 -2.41 -2.66 -18.30
C TRP A 415 -3.76 -3.34 -18.51
N VAL A 416 -4.59 -3.37 -17.47
CA VAL A 416 -5.93 -3.99 -17.52
C VAL A 416 -6.83 -3.25 -18.50
N ASN A 417 -6.88 -1.91 -18.44
CA ASN A 417 -7.71 -1.10 -19.33
C ASN A 417 -7.28 -1.27 -20.80
N ALA A 418 -5.98 -1.23 -21.09
CA ALA A 418 -5.46 -1.47 -22.44
C ALA A 418 -5.75 -2.91 -22.91
N GLY A 419 -5.64 -3.89 -22.01
CA GLY A 419 -5.97 -5.29 -22.28
C GLY A 419 -7.44 -5.51 -22.63
N ILE A 420 -8.35 -4.85 -21.92
CA ILE A 420 -9.79 -4.87 -22.20
C ILE A 420 -10.08 -4.23 -23.57
N ALA A 421 -9.58 -3.00 -23.80
CA ALA A 421 -9.81 -2.29 -25.04
C ALA A 421 -9.25 -3.04 -26.27
N GLY A 422 -8.03 -3.59 -26.16
CA GLY A 422 -7.41 -4.36 -27.24
C GLY A 422 -8.16 -5.65 -27.58
N ARG A 423 -8.69 -6.37 -26.58
CA ARG A 423 -9.45 -7.60 -26.78
C ARG A 423 -10.84 -7.31 -27.35
N LEU A 424 -11.53 -6.26 -26.89
CA LEU A 424 -12.78 -5.80 -27.47
C LEU A 424 -12.62 -5.43 -28.95
N ALA A 425 -11.56 -4.72 -29.32
CA ALA A 425 -11.28 -4.34 -30.70
C ALA A 425 -10.94 -5.52 -31.61
N ALA A 426 -10.41 -6.63 -31.05
CA ALA A 426 -10.05 -7.82 -31.80
C ALA A 426 -11.22 -8.84 -31.98
N GLU A 427 -12.32 -8.67 -31.26
CA GLU A 427 -13.44 -9.61 -31.24
C GLU A 427 -14.54 -9.16 -32.19
N PRO A 428 -14.82 -9.91 -33.28
CA PRO A 428 -15.84 -9.54 -34.27
C PRO A 428 -17.27 -9.47 -33.70
N ASP A 429 -17.56 -10.32 -32.70
CA ASP A 429 -18.85 -10.40 -32.05
C ASP A 429 -19.08 -9.30 -30.99
N ALA A 430 -18.07 -8.45 -30.74
CA ALA A 430 -18.14 -7.32 -29.84
C ALA A 430 -18.71 -6.03 -30.52
N ALA A 431 -19.28 -6.13 -31.71
CA ALA A 431 -19.84 -4.96 -32.42
C ALA A 431 -20.96 -4.31 -31.58
N GLY A 432 -20.71 -3.08 -31.11
CA GLY A 432 -21.63 -2.33 -30.24
C GLY A 432 -21.42 -2.55 -28.73
N ILE A 433 -20.47 -3.41 -28.33
CA ILE A 433 -20.09 -3.60 -26.92
C ILE A 433 -18.93 -2.63 -26.58
N THR A 434 -19.03 -1.96 -25.45
CA THR A 434 -18.04 -1.00 -24.97
C THR A 434 -17.38 -1.48 -23.68
N SER A 435 -16.27 -0.85 -23.30
CA SER A 435 -15.64 -1.09 -22.00
C SER A 435 -16.61 -0.86 -20.83
N ASP A 436 -17.62 0.01 -21.02
CA ASP A 436 -18.62 0.31 -20.00
C ASP A 436 -19.61 -0.86 -19.77
N ASP A 437 -19.77 -1.75 -20.74
CA ASP A 437 -20.62 -2.92 -20.56
C ASP A 437 -20.03 -3.95 -19.58
N ILE A 438 -18.71 -3.90 -19.31
CA ILE A 438 -18.08 -4.64 -18.23
C ILE A 438 -18.62 -4.19 -16.86
N ASN A 439 -19.04 -2.92 -16.72
CA ASN A 439 -19.67 -2.43 -15.50
C ASN A 439 -21.00 -3.17 -15.23
N LYS A 440 -21.74 -3.49 -16.28
CA LYS A 440 -22.99 -4.26 -16.18
C LYS A 440 -22.73 -5.72 -15.73
N LEU A 441 -21.59 -6.29 -16.14
CA LEU A 441 -21.18 -7.63 -15.69
C LEU A 441 -20.98 -7.71 -14.16
N LEU A 442 -20.55 -6.60 -13.54
CA LEU A 442 -20.30 -6.51 -12.10
C LEU A 442 -21.55 -6.17 -11.27
N SER A 443 -22.65 -5.85 -11.93
CA SER A 443 -23.93 -5.50 -11.29
C SER A 443 -24.86 -6.71 -11.26
N PRO A 444 -25.50 -7.03 -10.12
CA PRO A 444 -26.48 -8.13 -10.05
C PRO A 444 -27.64 -8.01 -11.03
N HIS A 445 -28.04 -6.77 -11.36
CA HIS A 445 -29.14 -6.48 -12.31
C HIS A 445 -28.62 -6.20 -13.72
N GLY A 446 -27.37 -5.78 -13.89
CA GLY A 446 -26.81 -5.39 -15.18
C GLY A 446 -26.59 -6.56 -16.14
N MET A 447 -26.36 -7.77 -15.63
CA MET A 447 -26.28 -8.97 -16.48
C MET A 447 -27.58 -9.24 -17.26
N ALA A 448 -28.72 -8.86 -16.69
CA ALA A 448 -30.02 -9.01 -17.36
C ALA A 448 -30.26 -7.96 -18.45
N GLU A 449 -29.50 -6.85 -18.44
CA GLU A 449 -29.57 -5.79 -19.46
C GLU A 449 -28.61 -6.00 -20.63
N LEU A 450 -27.72 -7.00 -20.52
CA LEU A 450 -26.79 -7.36 -21.59
C LEU A 450 -27.50 -8.18 -22.66
N PRO A 451 -27.18 -7.99 -23.96
CA PRO A 451 -27.64 -8.85 -25.02
C PRO A 451 -27.32 -10.33 -24.75
N GLU A 452 -28.17 -11.24 -25.20
CA GLU A 452 -27.93 -12.67 -25.04
C GLU A 452 -26.56 -13.08 -25.60
N GLY A 453 -25.75 -13.77 -24.79
CA GLY A 453 -24.39 -14.18 -25.14
C GLY A 453 -23.28 -13.18 -24.79
N SER A 454 -23.57 -11.88 -24.63
CA SER A 454 -22.56 -10.85 -24.36
C SER A 454 -21.89 -11.02 -22.99
N GLY A 455 -22.60 -11.55 -21.99
CA GLY A 455 -22.05 -11.77 -20.65
C GLY A 455 -20.88 -12.76 -20.64
N SER A 456 -20.96 -13.86 -21.41
CA SER A 456 -19.86 -14.82 -21.52
C SER A 456 -18.67 -14.26 -22.29
N LEU A 457 -18.92 -13.46 -23.32
CA LEU A 457 -17.89 -12.76 -24.08
C LEU A 457 -17.12 -11.75 -23.21
N LEU A 458 -17.86 -10.87 -22.51
CA LEU A 458 -17.26 -9.87 -21.60
C LEU A 458 -16.49 -10.50 -20.46
N SER A 459 -17.03 -11.59 -19.87
CA SER A 459 -16.33 -12.37 -18.85
C SER A 459 -15.02 -12.97 -19.38
N GLY A 460 -15.00 -13.51 -20.60
CA GLY A 460 -13.80 -14.01 -21.26
C GLY A 460 -12.76 -12.91 -21.56
N ILE A 461 -13.20 -11.74 -22.00
CA ILE A 461 -12.33 -10.57 -22.22
C ILE A 461 -11.69 -10.10 -20.89
N LEU A 462 -12.50 -10.04 -19.84
CA LEU A 462 -12.03 -9.67 -18.51
C LEU A 462 -11.05 -10.72 -17.95
N GLU A 463 -11.38 -12.01 -18.06
CA GLU A 463 -10.52 -13.12 -17.68
C GLU A 463 -9.14 -13.02 -18.36
N GLY A 464 -9.14 -12.90 -19.69
CA GLY A 464 -7.91 -12.79 -20.45
C GLY A 464 -7.08 -11.54 -20.08
N SER A 465 -7.72 -10.41 -19.78
CA SER A 465 -7.03 -9.17 -19.39
C SER A 465 -6.43 -9.30 -17.99
N LEU A 466 -7.15 -9.87 -17.03
CA LEU A 466 -6.67 -10.06 -15.66
C LEU A 466 -5.60 -11.17 -15.58
N ASN A 467 -5.76 -12.27 -16.34
CA ASN A 467 -4.72 -13.31 -16.40
C ASN A 467 -3.43 -12.77 -17.00
N SER A 468 -3.51 -11.91 -18.03
CA SER A 468 -2.30 -11.23 -18.56
C SER A 468 -1.64 -10.33 -17.50
N LEU A 469 -2.39 -9.66 -16.63
CA LEU A 469 -1.85 -8.93 -15.49
C LEU A 469 -1.11 -9.86 -14.53
N PHE A 470 -1.68 -11.00 -14.15
CA PHE A 470 -1.03 -11.96 -13.26
C PHE A 470 0.25 -12.53 -13.87
N VAL A 471 0.32 -12.70 -15.21
CA VAL A 471 1.57 -13.04 -15.92
C VAL A 471 2.60 -11.93 -15.76
N VAL A 472 2.21 -10.65 -15.93
CA VAL A 472 3.13 -9.51 -15.70
C VAL A 472 3.62 -9.50 -14.26
N MET A 473 2.76 -9.76 -13.29
CA MET A 473 3.15 -9.87 -11.88
C MET A 473 4.15 -11.02 -11.65
N ALA A 474 3.97 -12.17 -12.29
CA ALA A 474 4.93 -13.27 -12.25
C ALA A 474 6.28 -12.87 -12.83
N VAL A 475 6.30 -12.18 -13.97
CA VAL A 475 7.54 -11.65 -14.58
C VAL A 475 8.21 -10.64 -13.64
N MET A 476 7.46 -9.73 -13.03
CA MET A 476 8.00 -8.78 -12.04
C MET A 476 8.61 -9.51 -10.84
N ALA A 477 8.00 -10.60 -10.37
CA ALA A 477 8.56 -11.41 -9.29
C ALA A 477 9.89 -12.08 -9.71
N VAL A 478 10.00 -12.53 -10.96
CA VAL A 478 11.27 -13.07 -11.51
C VAL A 478 12.33 -11.97 -11.59
N ILE A 479 11.98 -10.76 -12.03
CA ILE A 479 12.91 -9.61 -12.00
C ILE A 479 13.35 -9.30 -10.56
N CYS A 480 12.41 -9.33 -9.61
CA CYS A 480 12.72 -9.15 -8.19
C CYS A 480 13.72 -10.22 -7.70
N MET A 481 13.62 -11.48 -8.16
CA MET A 481 14.56 -12.56 -7.82
C MET A 481 15.99 -12.22 -8.28
N LEU A 482 16.15 -11.66 -9.47
CA LEU A 482 17.46 -11.24 -9.98
C LEU A 482 18.05 -10.10 -9.13
N ILE A 483 17.21 -9.16 -8.68
CA ILE A 483 17.63 -8.03 -7.83
C ILE A 483 18.06 -8.54 -6.44
N VAL A 484 17.24 -9.36 -5.78
CA VAL A 484 17.56 -9.85 -4.44
C VAL A 484 18.74 -10.83 -4.42
N ALA A 485 19.08 -11.46 -5.55
CA ALA A 485 20.30 -12.25 -5.69
C ALA A 485 21.57 -11.39 -5.49
N ALA A 486 21.48 -10.08 -5.59
CA ALA A 486 22.56 -9.14 -5.32
C ALA A 486 22.78 -8.84 -3.83
N PHE A 487 21.95 -9.33 -2.88
CA PHE A 487 22.24 -9.21 -1.46
C PHE A 487 23.56 -9.89 -1.08
N ARG A 488 24.21 -9.37 -0.02
CA ARG A 488 25.39 -10.02 0.56
C ARG A 488 24.99 -11.33 1.25
N ASN A 489 25.89 -12.31 1.23
CA ASN A 489 25.67 -13.60 1.91
C ASN A 489 25.94 -13.57 3.42
N ALA A 490 26.33 -12.43 3.97
CA ALA A 490 26.62 -12.30 5.40
C ALA A 490 25.29 -12.19 6.20
N PRO A 491 25.19 -12.84 7.37
CA PRO A 491 24.19 -12.48 8.35
C PRO A 491 24.35 -11.00 8.72
N PRO A 492 23.29 -10.30 9.16
CA PRO A 492 23.44 -8.94 9.67
C PRO A 492 24.49 -8.97 10.79
N GLU A 493 25.49 -8.11 10.69
CA GLU A 493 26.51 -8.00 11.75
C GLU A 493 25.80 -7.62 13.05
N PRO A 494 26.09 -8.32 14.18
CA PRO A 494 25.65 -7.87 15.49
C PRO A 494 26.17 -6.46 15.73
N GLU A 495 25.37 -5.63 16.37
CA GLU A 495 25.74 -4.24 16.68
C GLU A 495 27.18 -4.21 17.25
N ALA A 496 28.06 -3.44 16.61
CA ALA A 496 29.35 -3.07 17.18
C ALA A 496 29.07 -2.18 18.42
N GLY A 497 28.88 -2.78 19.58
CA GLY A 497 28.50 -2.08 20.81
C GLY A 497 28.30 -2.97 22.03
N GLU A 498 28.16 -4.28 21.88
CA GLU A 498 28.29 -5.20 23.00
C GLU A 498 29.73 -5.74 23.06
N GLU A 499 30.65 -4.91 23.58
CA GLU A 499 31.85 -5.44 24.19
C GLU A 499 31.39 -6.43 25.29
N GLN A 500 31.60 -7.73 25.04
CA GLN A 500 31.51 -8.73 26.11
C GLN A 500 32.40 -8.22 27.26
N PRO A 501 31.91 -8.15 28.48
CA PRO A 501 32.78 -7.88 29.59
C PRO A 501 33.87 -8.98 29.59
N SER A 502 35.10 -8.53 29.29
CA SER A 502 36.29 -9.38 29.41
C SER A 502 36.29 -9.96 30.82
N GLY A 503 35.99 -11.27 30.92
CA GLY A 503 36.16 -12.02 32.15
C GLY A 503 37.63 -11.99 32.56
N HIS A 504 37.85 -11.39 33.70
CA HIS A 504 39.01 -11.65 34.57
C HIS A 504 38.50 -12.15 35.90
#